data_8709589a08424da312e9effdab44ef6c
#
_entry.id   8709589a08424da312e9effdab44ef6c
#
_cell.length_a   1.000
_cell.length_b   1.000
_cell.length_c   1.000
_cell.angle_alpha   90.00
_cell.angle_beta   90.00
_cell.angle_gamma   90.00
#
_symmetry.space_group_name_H-M   'P 1'
#
loop_
_entity.id
_entity.type
_entity.pdbx_description
1 polymer ?
#
loop_
_entity_poly.entity_id
_entity_poly.type
_entity_poly.pdbx_seq_one_letter_code
_entity_poly.pdbx_strand_id
1 'polypeptide(L)'
;MDNSYSTISSHVKGSHLSYEDRILIQIPLKSRCSIRAIAREIGCAPSTVSNEIARGSVALYHDRITCYKASVDQQTYENHRKNSCRHYDYLSKSAFLDYVFKHFTEDGWFLNACVGRALLEGSFTKEQVVCTKTLYRYVDLGLLRIKNYTLPEKLKRKTKKHRSYMNKKKLGRSIEDRPKEIESREEFGHWECDLVLGSKPKDDQVLLTFAERKSREFLIVPIAAKTAACVMAAMKQIQEVYSEHFSEVFKTITTDNGSEFADLAELEKMADILIYYAHPYTSCDKGTVERHNGLIRRFIPKGKRIDDFTSQQIANVEIWCNCLPRKILGYRTPDEIFEEKLDRIYQITA
;
A
#
# COMPACT_ATOMS: atom_id res chain seq x y z
N MET A 1 38.99 -40.21 -22.07
CA MET A 1 38.73 -39.05 -22.93
C MET A 1 37.21 -38.84 -22.93
N ASP A 2 36.73 -38.08 -21.97
CA ASP A 2 35.31 -37.82 -21.86
C ASP A 2 34.92 -36.71 -22.84
N ASN A 3 34.19 -37.13 -23.88
CA ASN A 3 33.52 -36.23 -24.82
C ASN A 3 32.22 -35.75 -24.18
N SER A 4 32.31 -34.71 -23.36
CA SER A 4 31.10 -33.95 -22.99
C SER A 4 30.61 -33.10 -24.19
N TYR A 5 29.78 -33.67 -25.03
CA TYR A 5 29.01 -32.89 -25.98
C TYR A 5 28.06 -32.02 -25.16
N SER A 6 28.25 -30.70 -25.22
CA SER A 6 27.30 -29.74 -24.70
C SER A 6 25.94 -30.00 -25.40
N THR A 7 24.95 -30.36 -24.60
CA THR A 7 23.56 -30.48 -25.07
C THR A 7 23.12 -29.09 -25.53
N ILE A 8 23.07 -28.91 -26.84
CA ILE A 8 22.42 -27.73 -27.45
C ILE A 8 20.98 -27.79 -27.02
N SER A 9 20.55 -26.83 -26.19
CA SER A 9 19.17 -26.75 -25.73
C SER A 9 18.28 -26.51 -26.92
N SER A 10 17.36 -27.44 -27.20
CA SER A 10 16.38 -27.29 -28.31
C SER A 10 15.50 -26.04 -28.02
N HIS A 11 15.21 -25.32 -29.11
CA HIS A 11 14.34 -24.13 -29.03
C HIS A 11 12.99 -24.45 -28.38
N VAL A 12 12.58 -23.64 -27.40
CA VAL A 12 11.32 -23.79 -26.67
C VAL A 12 10.18 -23.20 -27.52
N LYS A 13 9.19 -24.01 -27.87
CA LYS A 13 8.02 -23.57 -28.64
C LYS A 13 7.31 -22.38 -27.97
N GLY A 14 7.08 -21.31 -28.71
CA GLY A 14 6.44 -20.09 -28.22
C GLY A 14 7.41 -19.04 -27.68
N SER A 15 8.71 -19.32 -27.60
CA SER A 15 9.75 -18.35 -27.31
C SER A 15 10.32 -17.71 -28.58
N HIS A 16 11.00 -16.58 -28.44
CA HIS A 16 11.78 -16.00 -29.54
C HIS A 16 13.11 -16.75 -29.67
N LEU A 17 13.64 -16.81 -30.91
CA LEU A 17 14.96 -17.40 -31.12
C LEU A 17 16.06 -16.67 -30.37
N SER A 18 16.94 -17.43 -29.72
CA SER A 18 18.12 -16.92 -29.04
C SER A 18 19.23 -16.52 -30.03
N TYR A 19 20.30 -15.90 -29.54
CA TYR A 19 21.45 -15.62 -30.39
C TYR A 19 22.15 -16.90 -30.88
N GLU A 20 22.19 -17.93 -30.02
CA GLU A 20 22.68 -19.27 -30.37
C GLU A 20 21.88 -19.89 -31.47
N ASP A 21 20.55 -19.82 -31.43
CA ASP A 21 19.67 -20.33 -32.52
C ASP A 21 19.97 -19.59 -33.82
N ARG A 22 20.25 -18.29 -33.79
CA ARG A 22 20.62 -17.52 -35.00
C ARG A 22 21.97 -17.92 -35.57
N ILE A 23 22.92 -18.30 -34.73
CA ILE A 23 24.20 -18.88 -35.17
C ILE A 23 23.96 -20.24 -35.85
N LEU A 24 23.04 -21.06 -35.31
CA LEU A 24 22.65 -22.34 -35.92
C LEU A 24 21.90 -22.16 -37.25
N ILE A 25 21.33 -20.98 -37.53
CA ILE A 25 20.86 -20.66 -38.90
C ILE A 25 22.03 -20.28 -39.81
N GLN A 26 22.97 -19.48 -39.30
CA GLN A 26 24.06 -18.94 -40.12
C GLN A 26 25.02 -20.00 -40.65
N ILE A 27 25.40 -20.99 -39.85
CA ILE A 27 26.39 -22.01 -40.22
C ILE A 27 25.86 -22.93 -41.32
N PRO A 28 24.67 -23.58 -41.20
CA PRO A 28 24.13 -24.42 -42.24
C PRO A 28 23.78 -23.70 -43.56
N LEU A 29 23.38 -22.41 -43.46
CA LEU A 29 23.14 -21.60 -44.66
C LEU A 29 24.39 -21.41 -45.50
N LYS A 30 25.56 -21.22 -44.87
CA LYS A 30 26.85 -21.18 -45.58
C LYS A 30 27.15 -22.51 -46.30
N SER A 31 26.71 -23.62 -45.72
CA SER A 31 26.85 -24.97 -46.30
C SER A 31 25.72 -25.33 -47.26
N ARG A 32 24.89 -24.35 -47.67
CA ARG A 32 23.75 -24.50 -48.62
C ARG A 32 22.67 -25.49 -48.16
N CYS A 33 22.49 -25.67 -46.85
CA CYS A 33 21.38 -26.44 -46.32
C CYS A 33 20.03 -25.77 -46.62
N SER A 34 18.98 -26.56 -46.80
CA SER A 34 17.64 -26.02 -47.03
C SER A 34 17.03 -25.43 -45.76
N ILE A 35 16.20 -24.40 -45.92
CA ILE A 35 15.47 -23.75 -44.80
C ILE A 35 14.68 -24.77 -43.95
N ARG A 36 14.09 -25.80 -44.64
CA ARG A 36 13.35 -26.86 -43.95
C ARG A 36 14.25 -27.76 -43.08
N ALA A 37 15.48 -28.02 -43.52
CA ALA A 37 16.45 -28.82 -42.77
C ALA A 37 16.88 -28.02 -41.48
N ILE A 38 17.23 -26.75 -41.65
CA ILE A 38 17.61 -25.86 -40.57
C ILE A 38 16.47 -25.72 -39.53
N ALA A 39 15.24 -25.50 -39.99
CA ALA A 39 14.07 -25.39 -39.15
C ALA A 39 13.80 -26.65 -38.30
N ARG A 40 14.06 -27.84 -38.89
CA ARG A 40 13.94 -29.13 -38.21
C ARG A 40 15.03 -29.30 -37.13
N GLU A 41 16.25 -28.88 -37.41
CA GLU A 41 17.38 -28.96 -36.48
C GLU A 41 17.18 -28.07 -35.27
N ILE A 42 16.69 -26.83 -35.47
CA ILE A 42 16.41 -25.87 -34.39
C ILE A 42 15.11 -26.21 -33.62
N GLY A 43 14.17 -26.89 -34.27
CA GLY A 43 12.85 -27.23 -33.70
C GLY A 43 11.82 -26.12 -33.88
N CYS A 44 11.91 -25.31 -34.94
CA CYS A 44 10.98 -24.21 -35.22
C CYS A 44 10.31 -24.34 -36.59
N ALA A 45 9.37 -23.45 -36.92
CA ALA A 45 8.70 -23.46 -38.22
C ALA A 45 9.65 -22.94 -39.30
N PRO A 46 9.59 -23.51 -40.57
CA PRO A 46 10.38 -23.00 -41.70
C PRO A 46 10.15 -21.50 -41.97
N SER A 47 8.94 -21.00 -41.76
CA SER A 47 8.61 -19.59 -41.88
C SER A 47 9.38 -18.72 -40.88
N THR A 48 9.61 -19.22 -39.66
CA THR A 48 10.41 -18.52 -38.65
C THR A 48 11.85 -18.33 -39.16
N VAL A 49 12.48 -19.41 -39.65
CA VAL A 49 13.84 -19.32 -40.22
C VAL A 49 13.88 -18.40 -41.44
N SER A 50 12.86 -18.42 -42.30
CA SER A 50 12.78 -17.52 -43.45
C SER A 50 12.71 -16.05 -43.05
N ASN A 51 11.92 -15.72 -42.00
CA ASN A 51 11.80 -14.37 -41.47
C ASN A 51 13.10 -13.90 -40.81
N GLU A 52 13.80 -14.78 -40.05
CA GLU A 52 15.11 -14.46 -39.50
C GLU A 52 16.13 -14.18 -40.60
N ILE A 53 16.19 -15.02 -41.67
CA ILE A 53 17.08 -14.81 -42.80
C ILE A 53 16.77 -13.47 -43.49
N ALA A 54 15.52 -13.15 -43.73
CA ALA A 54 15.14 -11.87 -44.34
C ALA A 54 15.58 -10.66 -43.46
N ARG A 55 15.45 -10.79 -42.15
CA ARG A 55 15.80 -9.73 -41.19
C ARG A 55 17.31 -9.53 -41.02
N GLY A 56 18.09 -10.62 -41.04
CA GLY A 56 19.53 -10.62 -40.83
C GLY A 56 20.37 -10.62 -42.11
N SER A 57 19.74 -10.56 -43.30
CA SER A 57 20.44 -10.52 -44.56
C SER A 57 21.11 -9.19 -44.83
N VAL A 58 22.37 -9.22 -45.21
CA VAL A 58 23.20 -8.06 -45.52
C VAL A 58 23.72 -8.18 -46.95
N ALA A 59 23.58 -7.13 -47.72
CA ALA A 59 24.18 -7.02 -49.02
C ALA A 59 25.68 -6.69 -48.92
N LEU A 60 26.49 -7.40 -49.62
CA LEU A 60 27.94 -7.24 -49.68
C LEU A 60 28.40 -6.96 -51.12
N TYR A 61 29.54 -6.32 -51.27
CA TYR A 61 30.16 -6.03 -52.57
C TYR A 61 29.23 -5.30 -53.56
N HIS A 62 28.68 -4.16 -53.10
CA HIS A 62 27.76 -3.33 -53.90
C HIS A 62 26.54 -4.15 -54.41
N ASP A 63 25.83 -4.83 -53.50
CA ASP A 63 24.62 -5.63 -53.72
C ASP A 63 24.80 -6.91 -54.59
N ARG A 64 26.04 -7.30 -54.87
CA ARG A 64 26.30 -8.51 -55.66
C ARG A 64 26.06 -9.81 -54.90
N ILE A 65 26.22 -9.79 -53.59
CA ILE A 65 26.08 -10.99 -52.75
C ILE A 65 25.29 -10.62 -51.50
N THR A 66 24.22 -11.36 -51.24
CA THR A 66 23.45 -11.26 -50.00
C THR A 66 23.82 -12.42 -49.09
N CYS A 67 24.23 -12.11 -47.86
CA CYS A 67 24.53 -13.13 -46.86
C CYS A 67 23.81 -12.85 -45.52
N TYR A 68 23.38 -13.90 -44.87
CA TYR A 68 22.80 -13.82 -43.53
C TYR A 68 23.90 -13.69 -42.47
N LYS A 69 23.72 -12.78 -41.52
CA LYS A 69 24.57 -12.60 -40.35
C LYS A 69 23.75 -12.61 -39.07
N ALA A 70 24.01 -13.59 -38.20
CA ALA A 70 23.33 -13.75 -36.91
C ALA A 70 23.42 -12.50 -36.03
N SER A 71 24.58 -11.79 -36.07
CA SER A 71 24.78 -10.56 -35.29
C SER A 71 23.89 -9.41 -35.78
N VAL A 72 23.69 -9.29 -37.10
CA VAL A 72 22.81 -8.25 -37.66
C VAL A 72 21.36 -8.54 -37.34
N ASP A 73 20.97 -9.81 -37.46
CA ASP A 73 19.62 -10.27 -37.10
C ASP A 73 19.33 -10.02 -35.63
N GLN A 74 20.25 -10.37 -34.74
CA GLN A 74 20.13 -10.11 -33.31
C GLN A 74 19.96 -8.61 -33.00
N GLN A 75 20.79 -7.76 -33.61
CA GLN A 75 20.70 -6.33 -33.40
C GLN A 75 19.38 -5.74 -33.94
N THR A 76 18.93 -6.22 -35.11
CA THR A 76 17.63 -5.82 -35.68
C THR A 76 16.48 -6.28 -34.80
N TYR A 77 16.52 -7.50 -34.29
CA TYR A 77 15.55 -8.03 -33.34
C TYR A 77 15.51 -7.17 -32.07
N GLU A 78 16.65 -6.87 -31.46
CA GLU A 78 16.72 -6.04 -30.26
C GLU A 78 16.16 -4.63 -30.49
N ASN A 79 16.44 -4.02 -31.65
CA ASN A 79 15.89 -2.73 -32.01
C ASN A 79 14.37 -2.78 -32.19
N HIS A 80 13.83 -3.82 -32.86
CA HIS A 80 12.40 -4.01 -32.97
C HIS A 80 11.74 -4.22 -31.60
N ARG A 81 12.40 -4.96 -30.69
CA ARG A 81 11.92 -5.17 -29.32
C ARG A 81 11.90 -3.86 -28.51
N LYS A 82 12.92 -3.01 -28.66
CA LYS A 82 12.94 -1.68 -28.02
C LYS A 82 11.78 -0.82 -28.53
N ASN A 83 11.52 -0.84 -29.83
CA ASN A 83 10.43 -0.07 -30.44
C ASN A 83 9.03 -0.67 -30.19
N SER A 84 8.93 -1.97 -29.85
CA SER A 84 7.68 -2.63 -29.49
C SER A 84 7.23 -2.35 -28.06
N CYS A 85 8.08 -1.77 -27.22
CA CYS A 85 7.73 -1.37 -25.86
C CYS A 85 6.97 -0.05 -25.90
N ARG A 86 5.92 0.07 -25.07
CA ARG A 86 5.26 1.34 -24.84
C ARG A 86 6.28 2.32 -24.26
N HIS A 87 6.55 3.43 -24.96
CA HIS A 87 7.41 4.48 -24.48
C HIS A 87 6.80 5.13 -23.23
N TYR A 88 7.65 5.55 -22.30
CA TYR A 88 7.20 6.28 -21.12
C TYR A 88 6.76 7.67 -21.54
N ASP A 89 5.49 7.93 -21.37
CA ASP A 89 4.88 9.24 -21.65
C ASP A 89 5.10 10.20 -20.45
N TYR A 90 6.36 10.33 -20.05
CA TYR A 90 6.75 11.07 -18.87
C TYR A 90 6.58 12.59 -19.09
N LEU A 91 7.01 13.10 -20.23
CA LEU A 91 7.00 14.54 -20.50
C LEU A 91 5.59 15.10 -20.63
N SER A 92 4.69 14.40 -21.29
CA SER A 92 3.30 14.83 -21.43
C SER A 92 2.51 14.79 -20.12
N LYS A 93 3.02 14.08 -19.09
CA LYS A 93 2.41 13.95 -17.75
C LYS A 93 3.14 14.79 -16.69
N SER A 94 4.05 15.70 -17.08
CA SER A 94 4.88 16.45 -16.13
C SER A 94 4.07 17.18 -15.06
N ALA A 95 3.00 17.88 -15.44
CA ALA A 95 2.14 18.59 -14.49
C ALA A 95 1.53 17.65 -13.43
N PHE A 96 1.08 16.45 -13.83
CA PHE A 96 0.58 15.46 -12.88
C PHE A 96 1.71 14.89 -12.00
N LEU A 97 2.89 14.68 -12.54
CA LEU A 97 4.03 14.18 -11.78
C LEU A 97 4.55 15.20 -10.77
N ASP A 98 4.48 16.49 -11.09
CA ASP A 98 4.78 17.57 -10.14
C ASP A 98 3.73 17.66 -9.03
N TYR A 99 2.45 17.49 -9.35
CA TYR A 99 1.38 17.33 -8.36
C TYR A 99 1.65 16.14 -7.42
N VAL A 100 2.00 14.98 -7.98
CA VAL A 100 2.34 13.79 -7.17
C VAL A 100 3.56 14.06 -6.28
N PHE A 101 4.59 14.70 -6.81
CA PHE A 101 5.79 15.03 -6.03
C PHE A 101 5.47 15.97 -4.88
N LYS A 102 4.69 17.03 -5.12
CA LYS A 102 4.25 17.99 -4.10
C LYS A 102 3.52 17.28 -2.96
N HIS A 103 2.41 16.61 -3.27
CA HIS A 103 1.57 15.98 -2.24
C HIS A 103 2.25 14.81 -1.52
N PHE A 104 3.18 14.11 -2.19
CA PHE A 104 3.98 13.08 -1.55
C PHE A 104 4.98 13.68 -0.54
N THR A 105 5.63 14.81 -0.86
CA THR A 105 6.69 15.41 -0.04
C THR A 105 6.15 16.35 1.04
N GLU A 106 5.17 17.17 0.73
CA GLU A 106 4.62 18.18 1.63
C GLU A 106 3.53 17.60 2.52
N ASP A 107 2.53 16.92 1.93
CA ASP A 107 1.39 16.40 2.68
C ASP A 107 1.59 14.94 3.14
N GLY A 108 2.66 14.29 2.69
CA GLY A 108 2.97 12.91 3.03
C GLY A 108 1.98 11.87 2.48
N TRP A 109 1.27 12.19 1.39
CA TRP A 109 0.30 11.31 0.77
C TRP A 109 0.98 10.07 0.17
N PHE A 110 0.24 8.97 0.12
CA PHE A 110 0.67 7.79 -0.63
C PHE A 110 0.46 7.98 -2.12
N LEU A 111 1.28 7.36 -2.96
CA LEU A 111 1.19 7.49 -4.43
C LEU A 111 -0.19 7.12 -5.00
N ASN A 112 -0.88 6.15 -4.39
CA ASN A 112 -2.24 5.80 -4.80
C ASN A 112 -3.27 6.88 -4.41
N ALA A 113 -3.06 7.56 -3.30
CA ALA A 113 -3.90 8.67 -2.85
C ALA A 113 -3.77 9.86 -3.81
N CYS A 114 -2.55 10.20 -4.24
CA CYS A 114 -2.32 11.26 -5.24
C CYS A 114 -3.10 11.00 -6.55
N VAL A 115 -3.05 9.76 -7.07
CA VAL A 115 -3.80 9.42 -8.30
C VAL A 115 -5.31 9.55 -8.10
N GLY A 116 -5.82 8.96 -7.01
CA GLY A 116 -7.26 8.91 -6.80
C GLY A 116 -7.86 10.25 -6.44
N ARG A 117 -7.18 11.04 -5.61
CA ARG A 117 -7.62 12.37 -5.21
C ARG A 117 -7.62 13.36 -6.39
N ALA A 118 -6.57 13.33 -7.21
CA ALA A 118 -6.50 14.15 -8.42
C ALA A 118 -7.68 13.91 -9.38
N LEU A 119 -8.12 12.66 -9.50
CA LEU A 119 -9.30 12.30 -10.32
C LEU A 119 -10.61 12.69 -9.65
N LEU A 120 -10.71 12.55 -8.32
CA LEU A 120 -11.91 12.88 -7.55
C LEU A 120 -12.20 14.38 -7.59
N GLU A 121 -11.18 15.20 -7.43
CA GLU A 121 -11.27 16.66 -7.46
C GLU A 121 -11.45 17.22 -8.89
N GLY A 122 -11.27 16.38 -9.92
CA GLY A 122 -11.31 16.83 -11.30
C GLY A 122 -10.11 17.68 -11.72
N SER A 123 -9.06 17.76 -10.89
CA SER A 123 -7.84 18.51 -11.19
C SER A 123 -7.11 17.95 -12.41
N PHE A 124 -7.28 16.65 -12.69
CA PHE A 124 -6.71 15.97 -13.85
C PHE A 124 -7.72 14.98 -14.43
N THR A 125 -7.68 14.81 -15.76
CA THR A 125 -8.46 13.80 -16.46
C THR A 125 -7.76 12.43 -16.42
N LYS A 126 -8.49 11.33 -16.73
CA LYS A 126 -7.90 9.98 -16.82
C LYS A 126 -6.73 9.89 -17.80
N GLU A 127 -6.74 10.72 -18.83
CA GLU A 127 -5.69 10.77 -19.84
C GLU A 127 -4.43 11.50 -19.35
N GLN A 128 -4.57 12.45 -18.43
CA GLN A 128 -3.48 13.23 -17.87
C GLN A 128 -2.76 12.54 -16.73
N VAL A 129 -3.38 11.56 -16.07
CA VAL A 129 -2.79 10.81 -14.96
C VAL A 129 -2.08 9.55 -15.44
N VAL A 130 -1.19 9.03 -14.62
CA VAL A 130 -0.64 7.67 -14.74
C VAL A 130 -1.15 6.80 -13.60
N CYS A 131 -1.30 5.51 -13.84
CA CYS A 131 -1.78 4.62 -12.77
C CYS A 131 -0.72 4.46 -11.67
N THR A 132 -1.17 4.12 -10.47
CA THR A 132 -0.31 3.92 -9.28
C THR A 132 0.89 2.99 -9.56
N LYS A 133 0.67 1.89 -10.31
CA LYS A 133 1.75 0.95 -10.66
C LYS A 133 2.83 1.62 -11.52
N THR A 134 2.44 2.50 -12.43
CA THR A 134 3.37 3.27 -13.25
C THR A 134 4.17 4.26 -12.41
N LEU A 135 3.54 4.93 -11.40
CA LEU A 135 4.27 5.80 -10.48
C LEU A 135 5.36 5.05 -9.71
N TYR A 136 5.06 3.86 -9.16
CA TYR A 136 6.07 3.03 -8.51
C TYR A 136 7.21 2.65 -9.46
N ARG A 137 6.88 2.32 -10.72
CA ARG A 137 7.88 2.03 -11.75
C ARG A 137 8.73 3.27 -12.07
N TYR A 138 8.15 4.46 -12.12
CA TYR A 138 8.90 5.70 -12.33
C TYR A 138 9.85 6.01 -11.15
N VAL A 139 9.44 5.69 -9.92
CA VAL A 139 10.33 5.76 -8.75
C VAL A 139 11.50 4.77 -8.88
N ASP A 140 11.22 3.51 -9.27
CA ASP A 140 12.25 2.46 -9.46
C ASP A 140 13.26 2.83 -10.56
N LEU A 141 12.81 3.48 -11.62
CA LEU A 141 13.63 3.94 -12.75
C LEU A 141 14.33 5.28 -12.48
N GLY A 142 14.07 5.93 -11.33
CA GLY A 142 14.63 7.24 -11.01
C GLY A 142 14.06 8.41 -11.85
N LEU A 143 12.92 8.19 -12.52
CA LEU A 143 12.24 9.23 -13.31
C LEU A 143 11.47 10.22 -12.45
N LEU A 144 11.08 9.85 -11.22
CA LEU A 144 10.53 10.75 -10.22
C LEU A 144 11.61 11.19 -9.24
N ARG A 145 11.48 12.41 -8.71
CA ARG A 145 12.37 12.93 -7.65
C ARG A 145 12.17 12.19 -6.31
N ILE A 146 11.20 11.29 -6.24
CA ILE A 146 10.92 10.41 -5.08
C ILE A 146 11.90 9.23 -5.11
N LYS A 147 12.52 8.93 -3.97
CA LYS A 147 13.47 7.82 -3.84
C LYS A 147 12.84 6.59 -3.20
N ASN A 148 13.31 5.41 -3.55
CA ASN A 148 12.79 4.14 -3.02
C ASN A 148 12.82 4.06 -1.49
N TYR A 149 13.83 4.64 -0.83
CA TYR A 149 13.95 4.63 0.62
C TYR A 149 12.96 5.57 1.33
N THR A 150 12.36 6.55 0.62
CA THR A 150 11.31 7.41 1.19
C THR A 150 9.92 6.76 1.15
N LEU A 151 9.78 5.64 0.46
CA LEU A 151 8.51 4.90 0.41
C LEU A 151 8.27 4.15 1.74
N PRO A 152 7.18 4.42 2.48
CA PRO A 152 6.99 3.97 3.87
C PRO A 152 7.06 2.46 4.09
N GLU A 153 6.66 1.65 3.10
CA GLU A 153 6.55 0.19 3.25
C GLU A 153 7.75 -0.58 2.65
N LYS A 154 8.56 0.08 1.81
CA LYS A 154 9.59 -0.62 1.01
C LYS A 154 10.78 -1.14 1.84
N LEU A 155 11.07 -0.49 2.97
CA LEU A 155 12.18 -0.85 3.85
C LEU A 155 11.77 -1.63 5.10
N LYS A 156 10.49 -1.98 5.26
CA LYS A 156 10.03 -2.74 6.42
C LYS A 156 10.60 -4.16 6.41
N ARG A 157 11.39 -4.48 7.44
CA ARG A 157 11.87 -5.86 7.68
C ARG A 157 10.75 -6.71 8.27
N LYS A 158 10.63 -7.97 7.83
CA LYS A 158 9.77 -8.96 8.50
C LYS A 158 10.32 -9.22 9.89
N THR A 159 9.59 -8.85 10.93
CA THR A 159 9.92 -9.17 12.32
C THR A 159 9.53 -10.61 12.63
N LYS A 160 10.38 -11.33 13.39
CA LYS A 160 10.03 -12.67 13.91
C LYS A 160 8.80 -12.57 14.82
N LYS A 161 7.82 -13.46 14.65
CA LYS A 161 6.67 -13.54 15.55
C LYS A 161 7.15 -13.97 16.94
N HIS A 162 6.89 -13.16 17.96
CA HIS A 162 7.05 -13.55 19.36
C HIS A 162 5.86 -14.42 19.76
N ARG A 163 6.12 -15.49 20.52
CA ARG A 163 5.07 -16.25 21.22
C ARG A 163 4.48 -15.35 22.30
N SER A 164 3.16 -15.15 22.28
CA SER A 164 2.44 -14.38 23.29
C SER A 164 1.91 -15.31 24.39
N TYR A 165 1.92 -14.81 25.63
CA TYR A 165 1.25 -15.48 26.77
C TYR A 165 -0.25 -15.19 26.69
N MET A 166 -1.08 -16.22 26.87
CA MET A 166 -2.53 -16.07 26.89
C MET A 166 -3.00 -15.50 28.23
N ASN A 167 -3.58 -14.31 28.20
CA ASN A 167 -4.30 -13.76 29.33
C ASN A 167 -5.74 -14.31 29.30
N LYS A 168 -6.17 -14.96 30.39
CA LYS A 168 -7.47 -15.65 30.49
C LYS A 168 -8.59 -14.81 31.11
N LYS A 169 -8.30 -13.57 31.54
CA LYS A 169 -9.27 -12.71 32.22
C LYS A 169 -10.18 -12.04 31.19
N LYS A 170 -11.49 -12.22 31.33
CA LYS A 170 -12.52 -11.49 30.58
C LYS A 170 -13.03 -10.33 31.43
N LEU A 171 -13.00 -9.10 30.91
CA LEU A 171 -13.36 -7.88 31.64
C LEU A 171 -14.84 -7.50 31.49
N GLY A 172 -15.51 -7.92 30.42
CA GLY A 172 -16.90 -7.55 30.15
C GLY A 172 -17.48 -8.32 28.96
N ARG A 173 -18.35 -7.66 28.18
CA ARG A 173 -19.01 -8.24 27.03
C ARG A 173 -18.01 -8.66 25.95
N SER A 174 -18.12 -9.90 25.49
CA SER A 174 -17.22 -10.43 24.43
C SER A 174 -17.50 -9.77 23.09
N ILE A 175 -16.46 -9.66 22.23
CA ILE A 175 -16.63 -9.26 20.84
C ILE A 175 -17.54 -10.24 20.07
N GLU A 176 -17.67 -11.48 20.52
CA GLU A 176 -18.59 -12.47 19.93
C GLU A 176 -20.07 -12.05 20.06
N ASP A 177 -20.40 -11.26 21.09
CA ASP A 177 -21.74 -10.74 21.34
C ASP A 177 -22.03 -9.50 20.48
N ARG A 178 -21.05 -9.02 19.70
CA ARG A 178 -21.18 -7.83 18.84
C ARG A 178 -22.04 -8.16 17.64
N PRO A 179 -23.09 -7.36 17.33
CA PRO A 179 -23.94 -7.53 16.15
C PRO A 179 -23.09 -7.59 14.86
N LYS A 180 -23.47 -8.48 13.94
CA LYS A 180 -22.75 -8.66 12.67
C LYS A 180 -22.83 -7.43 11.75
N GLU A 181 -23.88 -6.62 11.90
CA GLU A 181 -24.05 -5.35 11.16
C GLU A 181 -22.89 -4.40 11.41
N ILE A 182 -22.32 -4.40 12.63
CA ILE A 182 -21.13 -3.58 12.96
C ILE A 182 -19.89 -4.01 12.16
N GLU A 183 -19.83 -5.26 11.73
CA GLU A 183 -18.69 -5.76 10.95
C GLU A 183 -18.70 -5.25 9.50
N SER A 184 -19.88 -4.94 8.95
CA SER A 184 -20.02 -4.37 7.61
C SER A 184 -19.35 -2.99 7.47
N ARG A 185 -19.20 -2.26 8.59
CA ARG A 185 -18.66 -0.89 8.67
C ARG A 185 -19.49 0.12 7.87
N GLU A 186 -20.76 -0.15 7.70
CA GLU A 186 -21.68 0.73 6.98
C GLU A 186 -22.37 1.74 7.91
N GLU A 187 -22.45 1.42 9.19
CA GLU A 187 -22.97 2.29 10.21
C GLU A 187 -21.88 3.15 10.86
N PHE A 188 -22.21 4.39 11.18
CA PHE A 188 -21.34 5.35 11.89
C PHE A 188 -21.50 5.21 13.40
N GLY A 189 -20.45 5.53 14.14
CA GLY A 189 -20.45 5.55 15.60
C GLY A 189 -19.81 4.30 16.26
N HIS A 190 -19.19 3.43 15.49
CA HIS A 190 -18.52 2.24 15.99
C HIS A 190 -17.02 2.43 16.04
N TRP A 191 -16.46 2.53 17.23
CA TRP A 191 -15.07 2.85 17.48
C TRP A 191 -14.24 1.65 17.91
N GLU A 192 -12.98 1.62 17.51
CA GLU A 192 -11.96 0.74 18.02
C GLU A 192 -11.01 1.58 18.90
N CYS A 193 -10.71 1.11 20.11
CA CYS A 193 -9.85 1.79 21.07
C CYS A 193 -8.58 0.98 21.35
N ASP A 194 -7.44 1.68 21.49
CA ASP A 194 -6.15 1.06 21.80
C ASP A 194 -5.21 2.06 22.49
N LEU A 195 -4.07 1.57 23.00
CA LEU A 195 -3.03 2.39 23.59
C LEU A 195 -1.74 2.33 22.78
N VAL A 196 -1.14 3.48 22.52
CA VAL A 196 0.18 3.58 21.91
C VAL A 196 1.20 3.97 22.99
N LEU A 197 2.07 3.01 23.30
CA LEU A 197 3.14 3.18 24.29
C LEU A 197 4.40 3.73 23.59
N GLY A 198 5.09 4.67 24.24
CA GLY A 198 6.37 5.20 23.81
C GLY A 198 7.54 4.29 24.17
N SER A 199 8.34 4.74 25.11
CA SER A 199 9.46 4.00 25.67
C SER A 199 9.00 3.04 26.78
N LYS A 200 9.92 2.23 27.30
CA LYS A 200 9.61 1.27 28.37
C LYS A 200 9.45 1.84 29.78
N PRO A 201 10.01 3.01 30.16
CA PRO A 201 9.79 3.58 31.49
C PRO A 201 8.30 3.76 31.79
N LYS A 202 7.90 3.50 33.05
CA LYS A 202 6.51 3.59 33.48
C LYS A 202 6.03 5.03 33.72
N ASP A 203 6.94 5.97 33.66
CA ASP A 203 6.75 7.42 33.89
C ASP A 203 6.51 8.21 32.59
N ASP A 204 6.37 7.53 31.45
CA ASP A 204 6.09 8.15 30.16
C ASP A 204 4.59 8.26 29.92
N GLN A 205 4.15 9.34 29.29
CA GLN A 205 2.78 9.48 28.82
C GLN A 205 2.40 8.35 27.85
N VAL A 206 1.11 8.16 27.66
CA VAL A 206 0.55 7.15 26.76
C VAL A 206 -0.46 7.82 25.85
N LEU A 207 -0.53 7.42 24.59
CA LEU A 207 -1.59 7.89 23.71
C LEU A 207 -2.76 6.89 23.71
N LEU A 208 -3.90 7.36 24.18
CA LEU A 208 -5.18 6.69 24.02
C LEU A 208 -5.69 7.03 22.61
N THR A 209 -5.97 6.03 21.81
CA THR A 209 -6.33 6.21 20.41
C THR A 209 -7.67 5.57 20.11
N PHE A 210 -8.47 6.25 19.32
CA PHE A 210 -9.76 5.77 18.83
C PHE A 210 -9.78 5.85 17.32
N ALA A 211 -10.32 4.83 16.66
CA ALA A 211 -10.55 4.84 15.23
C ALA A 211 -12.00 4.48 14.94
N GLU A 212 -12.73 5.37 14.30
CA GLU A 212 -14.09 5.14 13.83
C GLU A 212 -14.06 4.19 12.62
N ARG A 213 -14.94 3.20 12.60
CA ARG A 213 -14.84 2.07 11.66
C ARG A 213 -15.32 2.40 10.25
N LYS A 214 -16.24 3.34 10.08
CA LYS A 214 -16.80 3.77 8.78
C LYS A 214 -16.02 4.92 8.18
N SER A 215 -15.94 6.05 8.87
CA SER A 215 -15.26 7.26 8.41
C SER A 215 -13.75 7.15 8.42
N ARG A 216 -13.22 6.23 9.24
CA ARG A 216 -11.79 6.11 9.53
C ARG A 216 -11.23 7.30 10.30
N GLU A 217 -12.08 8.10 10.91
CA GLU A 217 -11.68 9.17 11.81
C GLU A 217 -10.83 8.63 12.96
N PHE A 218 -9.83 9.38 13.34
CA PHE A 218 -8.82 8.96 14.30
C PHE A 218 -8.57 10.02 15.33
N LEU A 219 -8.86 9.71 16.60
CA LEU A 219 -8.62 10.59 17.72
C LEU A 219 -7.40 10.11 18.51
N ILE A 220 -6.58 11.04 18.97
CA ILE A 220 -5.36 10.79 19.77
C ILE A 220 -5.42 11.62 21.04
N VAL A 221 -5.66 10.98 22.16
CA VAL A 221 -5.73 11.65 23.47
C VAL A 221 -4.51 11.27 24.31
N PRO A 222 -3.60 12.21 24.61
CA PRO A 222 -2.51 11.97 25.55
C PRO A 222 -3.07 11.76 26.96
N ILE A 223 -2.67 10.68 27.61
CA ILE A 223 -3.01 10.37 29.01
C ILE A 223 -1.74 10.19 29.83
N ALA A 224 -1.80 10.60 31.13
CA ALA A 224 -0.63 10.63 31.99
C ALA A 224 0.00 9.25 32.24
N ALA A 225 -0.82 8.18 32.25
CA ALA A 225 -0.33 6.83 32.54
C ALA A 225 -1.29 5.77 31.96
N LYS A 226 -0.77 4.55 31.79
CA LYS A 226 -1.54 3.38 31.41
C LYS A 226 -2.36 2.84 32.58
N THR A 227 -3.38 3.57 33.02
CA THR A 227 -4.28 3.19 34.12
C THR A 227 -5.74 3.38 33.74
N ALA A 228 -6.65 2.60 34.36
CA ALA A 228 -8.07 2.73 34.13
C ALA A 228 -8.60 4.14 34.49
N ALA A 229 -8.11 4.74 35.56
CA ALA A 229 -8.48 6.09 35.94
C ALA A 229 -8.13 7.14 34.86
N CYS A 230 -6.94 7.04 34.23
CA CYS A 230 -6.54 7.98 33.18
C CYS A 230 -7.39 7.77 31.90
N VAL A 231 -7.72 6.53 31.57
CA VAL A 231 -8.61 6.22 30.43
C VAL A 231 -10.01 6.78 30.68
N MET A 232 -10.56 6.58 31.88
CA MET A 232 -11.88 7.12 32.25
C MET A 232 -11.90 8.66 32.27
N ALA A 233 -10.81 9.30 32.71
CA ALA A 233 -10.70 10.78 32.68
C ALA A 233 -10.73 11.28 31.22
N ALA A 234 -10.00 10.61 30.30
CA ALA A 234 -10.02 10.96 28.89
C ALA A 234 -11.41 10.73 28.26
N MET A 235 -12.10 9.65 28.61
CA MET A 235 -13.47 9.40 28.14
C MET A 235 -14.46 10.47 28.58
N LYS A 236 -14.33 10.96 29.83
CA LYS A 236 -15.15 12.08 30.30
C LYS A 236 -14.91 13.34 29.49
N GLN A 237 -13.66 13.67 29.19
CA GLN A 237 -13.32 14.82 28.34
C GLN A 237 -13.95 14.69 26.94
N ILE A 238 -13.88 13.51 26.32
CA ILE A 238 -14.52 13.24 25.02
C ILE A 238 -16.05 13.39 25.14
N GLN A 239 -16.64 12.88 26.24
CA GLN A 239 -18.07 13.01 26.49
C GLN A 239 -18.50 14.48 26.65
N GLU A 240 -17.68 15.30 27.32
CA GLU A 240 -17.92 16.74 27.43
C GLU A 240 -17.91 17.46 26.10
N VAL A 241 -16.99 17.07 25.19
CA VAL A 241 -16.87 17.65 23.85
C VAL A 241 -18.15 17.40 23.02
N TYR A 242 -18.68 16.17 23.03
CA TYR A 242 -19.88 15.82 22.23
C TYR A 242 -21.18 16.02 22.99
N SER A 243 -21.12 16.26 24.31
CA SER A 243 -22.27 16.57 25.16
C SER A 243 -23.46 15.62 24.96
N GLU A 244 -24.64 16.12 24.60
CA GLU A 244 -25.86 15.35 24.39
C GLU A 244 -25.79 14.39 23.19
N HIS A 245 -24.93 14.66 22.22
CA HIS A 245 -24.74 13.81 21.02
C HIS A 245 -23.71 12.70 21.21
N PHE A 246 -23.14 12.56 22.41
CA PHE A 246 -22.08 11.59 22.66
C PHE A 246 -22.48 10.15 22.27
N SER A 247 -23.67 9.69 22.63
CA SER A 247 -24.17 8.35 22.29
C SER A 247 -24.45 8.12 20.80
N GLU A 248 -24.69 9.22 20.06
CA GLU A 248 -24.87 9.14 18.60
C GLU A 248 -23.53 9.04 17.87
N VAL A 249 -22.50 9.72 18.41
CA VAL A 249 -21.14 9.69 17.88
C VAL A 249 -20.39 8.44 18.34
N PHE A 250 -20.61 7.99 19.59
CA PHE A 250 -20.01 6.80 20.19
C PHE A 250 -21.08 5.77 20.55
N LYS A 251 -21.56 4.99 19.56
CA LYS A 251 -22.53 3.91 19.78
C LYS A 251 -21.89 2.70 20.44
N THR A 252 -20.71 2.32 19.96
CA THR A 252 -19.96 1.19 20.51
C THR A 252 -18.46 1.47 20.54
N ILE A 253 -17.78 0.93 21.53
CA ILE A 253 -16.31 0.94 21.61
C ILE A 253 -15.81 -0.50 21.73
N THR A 254 -14.90 -0.89 20.85
CA THR A 254 -14.23 -2.19 20.92
C THR A 254 -12.80 -1.99 21.41
N THR A 255 -12.41 -2.63 22.50
CA THR A 255 -11.08 -2.55 23.11
C THR A 255 -10.47 -3.91 23.38
N ASP A 256 -9.22 -3.98 23.85
CA ASP A 256 -8.63 -5.25 24.32
C ASP A 256 -8.97 -5.53 25.80
N ASN A 257 -8.58 -6.71 26.28
CA ASN A 257 -8.78 -7.13 27.68
C ASN A 257 -7.66 -6.62 28.61
N GLY A 258 -7.12 -5.41 28.34
CA GLY A 258 -6.13 -4.79 29.21
C GLY A 258 -6.74 -4.27 30.52
N SER A 259 -6.00 -4.34 31.62
CA SER A 259 -6.46 -3.83 32.91
C SER A 259 -6.78 -2.34 32.91
N GLU A 260 -6.17 -1.58 32.00
CA GLU A 260 -6.44 -0.15 31.76
C GLU A 260 -7.82 0.14 31.21
N PHE A 261 -8.49 -0.85 30.64
CA PHE A 261 -9.85 -0.74 30.11
C PHE A 261 -10.93 -1.36 31.02
N ALA A 262 -10.54 -1.78 32.23
CA ALA A 262 -11.45 -2.49 33.13
C ALA A 262 -12.69 -1.68 33.51
N ASP A 263 -12.51 -0.37 33.70
CA ASP A 263 -13.59 0.53 34.16
C ASP A 263 -14.46 1.05 33.01
N LEU A 264 -14.10 0.78 31.73
CA LEU A 264 -14.92 1.22 30.58
C LEU A 264 -16.34 0.64 30.59
N ALA A 265 -16.53 -0.53 31.18
CA ALA A 265 -17.87 -1.11 31.35
C ALA A 265 -18.81 -0.21 32.22
N GLU A 266 -18.28 0.71 33.02
CA GLU A 266 -19.08 1.67 33.78
C GLU A 266 -19.72 2.72 32.86
N LEU A 267 -19.09 3.04 31.72
CA LEU A 267 -19.64 3.97 30.71
C LEU A 267 -20.95 3.45 30.10
N GLU A 268 -21.13 2.13 29.99
CA GLU A 268 -22.41 1.55 29.52
C GLU A 268 -23.60 1.99 30.40
N LYS A 269 -23.34 2.20 31.69
CA LYS A 269 -24.37 2.63 32.66
C LYS A 269 -24.64 4.13 32.62
N MET A 270 -23.66 4.91 32.14
CA MET A 270 -23.69 6.36 32.21
C MET A 270 -24.10 7.04 30.90
N ALA A 271 -23.86 6.38 29.76
CA ALA A 271 -23.86 7.07 28.47
C ALA A 271 -24.56 6.31 27.33
N ASP A 272 -25.34 5.28 27.60
CA ASP A 272 -26.06 4.48 26.60
C ASP A 272 -25.20 4.02 25.39
N ILE A 273 -23.98 3.56 25.70
CA ILE A 273 -23.02 3.04 24.73
C ILE A 273 -22.70 1.60 25.07
N LEU A 274 -22.24 0.82 24.08
CA LEU A 274 -21.87 -0.58 24.29
C LEU A 274 -20.37 -0.80 24.19
N ILE A 275 -19.80 -1.51 25.17
CA ILE A 275 -18.37 -1.79 25.22
C ILE A 275 -18.13 -3.27 24.90
N TYR A 276 -17.30 -3.56 23.89
CA TYR A 276 -16.91 -4.91 23.52
C TYR A 276 -15.42 -5.13 23.77
N TYR A 277 -15.09 -6.29 24.30
CA TYR A 277 -13.70 -6.69 24.55
C TYR A 277 -13.25 -7.72 23.52
N ALA A 278 -12.21 -7.40 22.77
CA ALA A 278 -11.61 -8.26 21.75
C ALA A 278 -10.98 -9.52 22.36
N HIS A 279 -10.81 -10.55 21.56
CA HIS A 279 -10.09 -11.74 21.99
C HIS A 279 -8.63 -11.41 22.31
N PRO A 280 -8.08 -12.00 23.35
CA PRO A 280 -6.67 -11.84 23.66
C PRO A 280 -5.79 -12.23 22.46
N TYR A 281 -4.86 -11.34 22.09
CA TYR A 281 -3.89 -11.56 21.00
C TYR A 281 -4.46 -11.70 19.58
N THR A 282 -5.70 -11.33 19.36
CA THR A 282 -6.35 -11.36 18.05
C THR A 282 -6.34 -9.96 17.43
N SER A 283 -5.28 -9.64 16.68
CA SER A 283 -5.12 -8.31 16.05
C SER A 283 -6.19 -8.01 14.99
N CYS A 284 -6.82 -9.03 14.41
CA CYS A 284 -7.90 -8.85 13.43
C CYS A 284 -9.12 -8.13 14.02
N ASP A 285 -9.37 -8.29 15.31
CA ASP A 285 -10.55 -7.76 16.00
C ASP A 285 -10.54 -6.22 16.07
N LYS A 286 -9.34 -5.62 16.10
CA LYS A 286 -9.08 -4.17 16.14
C LYS A 286 -8.22 -3.69 14.97
N GLY A 287 -8.43 -4.23 13.79
CA GLY A 287 -7.58 -3.97 12.62
C GLY A 287 -7.58 -2.51 12.16
N THR A 288 -8.63 -1.72 12.47
CA THR A 288 -8.72 -0.32 12.10
C THR A 288 -7.78 0.52 12.93
N VAL A 289 -7.88 0.46 14.27
CA VAL A 289 -7.03 1.26 15.16
C VAL A 289 -5.57 0.82 15.08
N GLU A 290 -5.28 -0.48 14.96
CA GLU A 290 -3.90 -0.96 14.78
C GLU A 290 -3.24 -0.38 13.52
N ARG A 291 -3.99 -0.29 12.42
CA ARG A 291 -3.50 0.33 11.19
C ARG A 291 -3.20 1.81 11.38
N HIS A 292 -4.07 2.55 12.09
CA HIS A 292 -3.87 3.96 12.41
C HIS A 292 -2.70 4.17 13.36
N ASN A 293 -2.56 3.34 14.39
CA ASN A 293 -1.39 3.33 15.28
C ASN A 293 -0.08 3.15 14.51
N GLY A 294 -0.12 2.39 13.41
CA GLY A 294 1.00 2.28 12.47
C GLY A 294 1.36 3.59 11.76
N LEU A 295 0.40 4.52 11.58
CA LEU A 295 0.65 5.85 11.00
C LEU A 295 1.35 6.76 12.03
N ILE A 296 0.91 6.75 13.30
CA ILE A 296 1.58 7.50 14.38
C ILE A 296 3.09 7.17 14.41
N ARG A 297 3.46 5.91 14.15
CA ARG A 297 4.86 5.46 14.20
C ARG A 297 5.76 6.09 13.14
N ARG A 298 5.23 6.84 12.18
CA ARG A 298 6.02 7.66 11.25
C ARG A 298 6.58 8.91 11.92
N PHE A 299 5.89 9.43 12.93
CA PHE A 299 6.23 10.66 13.66
C PHE A 299 6.80 10.34 15.04
N ILE A 300 6.19 9.40 15.74
CA ILE A 300 6.57 8.95 17.07
C ILE A 300 7.09 7.50 16.97
N PRO A 301 8.39 7.29 16.69
CA PRO A 301 8.96 5.95 16.53
C PRO A 301 8.87 5.15 17.84
N LYS A 302 8.73 3.82 17.69
CA LYS A 302 8.71 2.94 18.85
C LYS A 302 10.02 3.05 19.66
N GLY A 303 9.89 3.22 20.97
CA GLY A 303 11.04 3.37 21.89
C GLY A 303 11.43 4.83 22.18
N LYS A 304 10.81 5.83 21.56
CA LYS A 304 10.89 7.23 21.96
C LYS A 304 9.88 7.51 23.07
N ARG A 305 10.20 8.43 23.98
CA ARG A 305 9.25 8.90 24.98
C ARG A 305 8.16 9.74 24.32
N ILE A 306 6.93 9.58 24.75
CA ILE A 306 5.82 10.43 24.31
C ILE A 306 5.94 11.82 24.88
N ASP A 307 6.47 11.94 26.10
CA ASP A 307 6.79 13.23 26.75
C ASP A 307 7.75 14.12 25.95
N ASP A 308 8.55 13.55 25.04
CA ASP A 308 9.44 14.32 24.15
C ASP A 308 8.65 15.11 23.09
N PHE A 309 7.35 14.84 22.93
CA PHE A 309 6.49 15.48 21.93
C PHE A 309 5.48 16.42 22.62
N THR A 310 5.36 17.63 22.10
CA THR A 310 4.38 18.59 22.60
C THR A 310 2.96 18.18 22.22
N SER A 311 1.96 18.64 22.97
CA SER A 311 0.54 18.43 22.64
C SER A 311 0.21 18.91 21.22
N GLN A 312 0.81 20.02 20.77
CA GLN A 312 0.64 20.51 19.39
C GLN A 312 1.21 19.55 18.35
N GLN A 313 2.36 18.93 18.62
CA GLN A 313 2.93 17.93 17.69
C GLN A 313 2.05 16.69 17.59
N ILE A 314 1.46 16.26 18.72
CA ILE A 314 0.54 15.12 18.74
C ILE A 314 -0.75 15.47 17.98
N ALA A 315 -1.32 16.66 18.19
CA ALA A 315 -2.48 17.15 17.45
C ALA A 315 -2.21 17.24 15.94
N ASN A 316 -1.03 17.70 15.53
CA ASN A 316 -0.64 17.73 14.13
C ASN A 316 -0.56 16.33 13.50
N VAL A 317 -0.17 15.30 14.27
CA VAL A 317 -0.19 13.90 13.80
C VAL A 317 -1.62 13.42 13.62
N GLU A 318 -2.54 13.76 14.50
CA GLU A 318 -3.97 13.44 14.40
C GLU A 318 -4.58 14.07 13.14
N ILE A 319 -4.41 15.39 12.98
CA ILE A 319 -4.88 16.13 11.80
C ILE A 319 -4.32 15.50 10.53
N TRP A 320 -3.00 15.23 10.50
CA TRP A 320 -2.40 14.60 9.34
C TRP A 320 -3.01 13.23 9.03
N CYS A 321 -3.30 12.39 10.04
CA CYS A 321 -3.94 11.09 9.84
C CYS A 321 -5.33 11.23 9.24
N ASN A 322 -6.09 12.26 9.63
CA ASN A 322 -7.46 12.50 9.21
C ASN A 322 -7.56 13.23 7.85
N CYS A 323 -6.53 13.99 7.48
CA CYS A 323 -6.41 14.61 6.15
C CYS A 323 -5.83 13.69 5.06
N LEU A 324 -5.50 12.43 5.35
CA LEU A 324 -4.98 11.49 4.35
C LEU A 324 -6.12 10.94 3.45
N PRO A 325 -6.11 11.17 2.12
CA PRO A 325 -7.10 10.57 1.22
C PRO A 325 -6.96 9.04 1.21
N ARG A 326 -8.09 8.34 1.39
CA ARG A 326 -8.10 6.88 1.52
C ARG A 326 -8.88 6.20 0.41
N LYS A 327 -8.26 5.22 -0.23
CA LYS A 327 -8.92 4.44 -1.29
C LYS A 327 -10.24 3.80 -0.83
N ILE A 328 -10.29 3.30 0.41
CA ILE A 328 -11.49 2.68 0.98
C ILE A 328 -12.65 3.67 1.14
N LEU A 329 -12.34 4.97 1.20
CA LEU A 329 -13.31 6.07 1.29
C LEU A 329 -13.53 6.76 -0.07
N GLY A 330 -13.20 6.08 -1.17
CA GLY A 330 -13.30 6.67 -2.51
C GLY A 330 -12.32 7.84 -2.72
N TYR A 331 -11.19 7.84 -2.02
CA TYR A 331 -10.18 8.90 -1.98
C TYR A 331 -10.62 10.21 -1.30
N ARG A 332 -11.73 10.18 -0.57
CA ARG A 332 -12.05 11.21 0.42
C ARG A 332 -11.18 11.02 1.66
N THR A 333 -11.06 12.07 2.47
CA THR A 333 -10.39 12.03 3.76
C THR A 333 -11.32 11.52 4.86
N PRO A 334 -10.80 10.95 5.97
CA PRO A 334 -11.58 10.63 7.15
C PRO A 334 -12.39 11.83 7.66
N ASP A 335 -11.73 12.97 7.79
CA ASP A 335 -12.27 14.24 8.25
C ASP A 335 -13.51 14.68 7.43
N GLU A 336 -13.41 14.70 6.09
CA GLU A 336 -14.56 15.02 5.20
C GLU A 336 -15.77 14.13 5.43
N ILE A 337 -15.57 12.86 5.76
CA ILE A 337 -16.68 11.92 5.99
C ILE A 337 -17.21 12.06 7.41
N PHE A 338 -16.31 12.30 8.38
CA PHE A 338 -16.69 12.46 9.77
C PHE A 338 -17.51 13.73 9.97
N GLU A 339 -17.06 14.87 9.44
CA GLU A 339 -17.79 16.14 9.48
C GLU A 339 -19.17 16.01 8.82
N GLU A 340 -19.27 15.37 7.64
CA GLU A 340 -20.57 15.10 7.01
C GLU A 340 -21.52 14.33 7.92
N LYS A 341 -21.01 13.44 8.77
CA LYS A 341 -21.82 12.69 9.74
C LYS A 341 -22.21 13.53 10.94
N LEU A 342 -21.26 14.30 11.46
CA LEU A 342 -21.56 15.24 12.55
C LEU A 342 -22.62 16.28 12.14
N ASP A 343 -22.50 16.86 10.94
CA ASP A 343 -23.48 17.81 10.42
C ASP A 343 -24.90 17.20 10.40
N ARG A 344 -25.03 15.93 10.03
CA ARG A 344 -26.31 15.24 10.05
C ARG A 344 -26.85 15.02 11.46
N ILE A 345 -25.98 14.71 12.43
CA ILE A 345 -26.35 14.53 13.83
C ILE A 345 -26.83 15.85 14.40
N TYR A 346 -26.06 16.91 14.20
CA TYR A 346 -26.40 18.25 14.75
C TYR A 346 -27.56 18.94 14.01
N GLN A 347 -27.83 18.65 12.73
CA GLN A 347 -28.97 19.22 11.99
C GLN A 347 -30.29 18.54 12.30
N ILE A 348 -30.31 17.31 12.79
CA ILE A 348 -31.54 16.64 13.23
C ILE A 348 -32.11 17.27 14.49
N THR A 349 -31.29 17.97 15.26
CA THR A 349 -31.63 18.64 16.53
C THR A 349 -32.00 20.14 16.35
N ALA A 350 -31.88 20.70 15.16
CA ALA A 350 -32.27 22.09 14.85
C ALA A 350 -33.65 22.13 14.16
#